data_960040ee6b9f51c7f5c9736f62f92c0e
#
_entry.id   960040ee6b9f51c7f5c9736f62f92c0e
#
_cell.length_a   1.000
_cell.length_b   1.000
_cell.length_c   1.000
_cell.angle_alpha   90.00
_cell.angle_beta   90.00
_cell.angle_gamma   90.00
#
_symmetry.space_group_name_H-M   'P 1'
#
loop_
_entity.id
_entity.type
_entity.pdbx_description
1 polymer ?
#
loop_
_entity_poly.entity_id
_entity_poly.type
_entity_poly.pdbx_seq_one_letter_code
_entity_poly.pdbx_strand_id
1 'polypeptide(L)'
;YFKDKDNAIWHEVKDNIIRFKPDWVGYTSYTANISAIKIISDHVKKVDPSIKQVVGGVHATLDSDILDTLPSIDYSIQREGEEALTALVENKNPKLIPGVVSREKGGILFKTGIAPVIKNIDNLPMPERNKFWNIPENERKNVDVSYVNTIRGCPYKCTYCASPFHWDRKTTRLRSPESVLEEMHLLKDNYYVPTKYDYAASANIEQKDQLKIEDNTIVYFVDDVFTVKKKRVKDMLRMMIKDKLNMRWKCEARADHLDDEICELMAEAGCERVKIGFESGSNRILSEVKKLETREEMMKGADMLKRAGVPFSAYFMAGFPGETDDDLKETIDFAKKVDADYYSLSVLAPYYGTELYDQLMKNGHELDQQPW
;
A
#
# COMPACT_ATOMS: atom_id res chain seq x y z
N TYR A 1 -14.20 -6.21 18.68
CA TYR A 1 -14.27 -4.75 18.77
C TYR A 1 -15.52 -4.19 18.07
N PHE A 2 -15.87 -4.58 16.85
CA PHE A 2 -16.97 -3.99 16.07
C PHE A 2 -18.37 -4.56 16.35
N LYS A 3 -18.51 -5.59 17.17
CA LYS A 3 -19.81 -6.23 17.48
C LYS A 3 -20.56 -5.55 18.65
N ASP A 4 -19.86 -4.73 19.42
CA ASP A 4 -20.46 -4.02 20.54
C ASP A 4 -21.17 -2.77 20.04
N LYS A 5 -22.50 -2.72 20.26
CA LYS A 5 -23.36 -1.61 19.82
C LYS A 5 -23.11 -0.30 20.56
N ASP A 6 -22.44 -0.37 21.71
CA ASP A 6 -22.15 0.77 22.58
C ASP A 6 -20.69 1.22 22.44
N ASN A 7 -19.97 0.73 21.43
CA ASN A 7 -18.57 1.11 21.17
C ASN A 7 -18.48 2.61 20.83
N ALA A 8 -17.53 3.30 21.46
CA ALA A 8 -17.28 4.74 21.26
C ALA A 8 -17.12 5.13 19.78
N ILE A 9 -16.59 4.24 18.93
CA ILE A 9 -16.44 4.44 17.48
C ILE A 9 -17.78 4.78 16.81
N TRP A 10 -18.90 4.17 17.23
CA TRP A 10 -20.21 4.42 16.62
C TRP A 10 -20.72 5.82 16.95
N HIS A 11 -20.48 6.28 18.16
CA HIS A 11 -20.79 7.66 18.56
C HIS A 11 -19.95 8.64 17.76
N GLU A 12 -18.66 8.39 17.61
CA GLU A 12 -17.76 9.24 16.84
C GLU A 12 -18.17 9.31 15.36
N VAL A 13 -18.48 8.19 14.72
CA VAL A 13 -18.96 8.15 13.32
C VAL A 13 -20.23 8.98 13.19
N LYS A 14 -21.21 8.78 14.10
CA LYS A 14 -22.48 9.54 14.11
C LYS A 14 -22.23 11.04 14.29
N ASP A 15 -21.40 11.42 15.27
CA ASP A 15 -21.11 12.82 15.58
C ASP A 15 -20.41 13.50 14.42
N ASN A 16 -19.50 12.81 13.74
CA ASN A 16 -18.86 13.30 12.54
C ASN A 16 -19.86 13.51 11.40
N ILE A 17 -20.77 12.56 11.16
CA ILE A 17 -21.81 12.72 10.13
C ILE A 17 -22.70 13.94 10.44
N ILE A 18 -23.14 14.09 11.67
CA ILE A 18 -23.97 15.23 12.10
C ILE A 18 -23.22 16.55 11.95
N ARG A 19 -21.94 16.58 12.29
CA ARG A 19 -21.09 17.77 12.22
C ARG A 19 -20.77 18.18 10.80
N PHE A 20 -20.38 17.23 9.93
CA PHE A 20 -19.96 17.52 8.56
C PHE A 20 -21.08 17.57 7.57
N LYS A 21 -22.18 16.88 7.82
CA LYS A 21 -23.32 16.72 6.89
C LYS A 21 -22.84 16.37 5.48
N PRO A 22 -22.09 15.26 5.32
CA PRO A 22 -21.51 14.91 4.04
C PRO A 22 -22.60 14.47 3.06
N ASP A 23 -22.49 14.87 1.80
CA ASP A 23 -23.30 14.29 0.71
C ASP A 23 -22.80 12.90 0.31
N TRP A 24 -21.50 12.65 0.51
CA TRP A 24 -20.83 11.41 0.16
C TRP A 24 -19.94 10.89 1.28
N VAL A 25 -19.92 9.57 1.44
CA VAL A 25 -18.94 8.86 2.29
C VAL A 25 -18.19 7.85 1.43
N GLY A 26 -16.86 7.94 1.41
CA GLY A 26 -15.97 7.06 0.67
C GLY A 26 -15.23 6.09 1.59
N TYR A 27 -15.02 4.87 1.09
CA TYR A 27 -14.28 3.81 1.78
C TYR A 27 -13.15 3.28 0.91
N THR A 28 -11.99 3.05 1.52
CA THR A 28 -10.91 2.29 0.90
C THR A 28 -10.94 0.86 1.41
N SER A 29 -11.08 -0.10 0.48
CA SER A 29 -11.22 -1.51 0.83
C SER A 29 -9.94 -2.33 0.62
N TYR A 30 -9.62 -3.07 1.67
CA TYR A 30 -8.70 -4.20 1.68
C TYR A 30 -9.46 -5.41 2.18
N THR A 31 -9.01 -6.63 1.88
CA THR A 31 -9.70 -7.85 2.35
C THR A 31 -9.91 -7.84 3.86
N ALA A 32 -8.92 -7.37 4.61
CA ALA A 32 -8.96 -7.33 6.07
C ALA A 32 -9.99 -6.36 6.69
N ASN A 33 -10.46 -5.33 5.94
CA ASN A 33 -11.36 -4.31 6.49
C ASN A 33 -12.81 -4.36 5.97
N ILE A 34 -13.15 -5.33 5.13
CA ILE A 34 -14.50 -5.44 4.53
C ILE A 34 -15.60 -5.55 5.59
N SER A 35 -15.40 -6.35 6.63
CA SER A 35 -16.35 -6.46 7.73
C SER A 35 -16.59 -5.14 8.45
N ALA A 36 -15.52 -4.37 8.68
CA ALA A 36 -15.61 -3.05 9.29
C ALA A 36 -16.37 -2.08 8.37
N ILE A 37 -16.06 -2.06 7.07
CA ILE A 37 -16.74 -1.23 6.07
C ILE A 37 -18.23 -1.56 6.05
N LYS A 38 -18.61 -2.85 6.08
CA LYS A 38 -20.00 -3.28 6.11
C LYS A 38 -20.76 -2.68 7.32
N ILE A 39 -20.19 -2.81 8.51
CA ILE A 39 -20.81 -2.33 9.72
C ILE A 39 -20.92 -0.80 9.72
N ILE A 40 -19.84 -0.10 9.31
CA ILE A 40 -19.83 1.37 9.25
C ILE A 40 -20.81 1.88 8.20
N SER A 41 -20.85 1.29 7.00
CA SER A 41 -21.75 1.72 5.93
C SER A 41 -23.23 1.51 6.29
N ASP A 42 -23.55 0.40 6.95
CA ASP A 42 -24.90 0.15 7.49
C ASP A 42 -25.28 1.21 8.55
N HIS A 43 -24.31 1.63 9.37
CA HIS A 43 -24.54 2.66 10.39
C HIS A 43 -24.74 4.05 9.76
N VAL A 44 -23.96 4.42 8.76
CA VAL A 44 -24.13 5.67 8.01
C VAL A 44 -25.53 5.78 7.43
N LYS A 45 -26.04 4.74 6.77
CA LYS A 45 -27.41 4.71 6.22
C LYS A 45 -28.51 4.77 7.30
N LYS A 46 -28.24 4.30 8.51
CA LYS A 46 -29.18 4.46 9.64
C LYS A 46 -29.21 5.89 10.18
N VAL A 47 -28.10 6.60 10.16
CA VAL A 47 -28.00 8.00 10.59
C VAL A 47 -28.68 8.91 9.57
N ASP A 48 -28.32 8.76 8.30
CA ASP A 48 -28.90 9.51 7.18
C ASP A 48 -28.93 8.66 5.89
N PRO A 49 -30.11 8.17 5.49
CA PRO A 49 -30.26 7.36 4.28
C PRO A 49 -29.95 8.10 2.97
N SER A 50 -29.94 9.44 2.98
CA SER A 50 -29.68 10.25 1.78
C SER A 50 -28.22 10.30 1.40
N ILE A 51 -27.30 10.04 2.35
CA ILE A 51 -25.86 10.03 2.09
C ILE A 51 -25.52 8.96 1.07
N LYS A 52 -24.89 9.36 -0.01
CA LYS A 52 -24.36 8.42 -1.00
C LYS A 52 -23.06 7.79 -0.51
N GLN A 53 -22.90 6.51 -0.74
CA GLN A 53 -21.72 5.77 -0.28
C GLN A 53 -21.00 5.11 -1.45
N VAL A 54 -19.68 5.22 -1.45
CA VAL A 54 -18.81 4.65 -2.50
C VAL A 54 -17.64 3.89 -1.88
N VAL A 55 -17.34 2.70 -2.41
CA VAL A 55 -16.17 1.91 -2.02
C VAL A 55 -15.20 1.79 -3.19
N GLY A 56 -13.93 1.95 -2.90
CA GLY A 56 -12.83 1.73 -3.85
C GLY A 56 -11.70 0.96 -3.19
N GLY A 57 -10.52 0.96 -3.81
CA GLY A 57 -9.32 0.31 -3.29
C GLY A 57 -9.08 -1.09 -3.85
N VAL A 58 -8.10 -1.79 -3.25
CA VAL A 58 -7.60 -3.06 -3.79
C VAL A 58 -8.69 -4.12 -3.85
N HIS A 59 -9.42 -4.33 -2.76
CA HIS A 59 -10.43 -5.38 -2.72
C HIS A 59 -11.59 -5.11 -3.68
N ALA A 60 -12.11 -3.87 -3.73
CA ALA A 60 -13.15 -3.48 -4.70
C ALA A 60 -12.71 -3.65 -6.16
N THR A 61 -11.41 -3.58 -6.43
CA THR A 61 -10.85 -3.82 -7.76
C THR A 61 -10.82 -5.32 -8.09
N LEU A 62 -10.52 -6.16 -7.11
CA LEU A 62 -10.43 -7.61 -7.27
C LEU A 62 -11.81 -8.29 -7.24
N ASP A 63 -12.73 -7.76 -6.46
CA ASP A 63 -14.10 -8.25 -6.33
C ASP A 63 -15.11 -7.29 -6.99
N SER A 64 -15.52 -7.60 -8.22
CA SER A 64 -16.50 -6.81 -8.97
C SER A 64 -17.92 -6.94 -8.41
N ASP A 65 -18.19 -7.88 -7.54
CA ASP A 65 -19.48 -8.15 -6.90
C ASP A 65 -19.51 -7.67 -5.43
N ILE A 66 -18.50 -6.91 -5.00
CA ILE A 66 -18.36 -6.42 -3.61
C ILE A 66 -19.63 -5.75 -3.06
N LEU A 67 -20.44 -5.12 -3.90
CA LEU A 67 -21.70 -4.51 -3.47
C LEU A 67 -22.70 -5.53 -2.96
N ASP A 68 -22.63 -6.80 -3.33
CA ASP A 68 -23.49 -7.85 -2.77
C ASP A 68 -23.12 -8.17 -1.32
N THR A 69 -21.84 -8.04 -0.98
CA THR A 69 -21.33 -8.12 0.39
C THR A 69 -21.65 -6.84 1.19
N LEU A 70 -21.68 -5.68 0.52
CA LEU A 70 -21.86 -4.35 1.10
C LEU A 70 -23.15 -3.68 0.63
N PRO A 71 -24.34 -4.16 1.07
CA PRO A 71 -25.63 -3.73 0.52
C PRO A 71 -25.97 -2.26 0.79
N SER A 72 -25.37 -1.64 1.80
CA SER A 72 -25.55 -0.22 2.15
C SER A 72 -24.70 0.73 1.31
N ILE A 73 -23.82 0.20 0.45
CA ILE A 73 -23.00 1.01 -0.44
C ILE A 73 -23.67 1.12 -1.80
N ASP A 74 -23.70 2.35 -2.34
CA ASP A 74 -24.38 2.68 -3.58
C ASP A 74 -23.52 2.38 -4.82
N TYR A 75 -22.19 2.62 -4.70
CA TYR A 75 -21.25 2.51 -5.82
C TYR A 75 -19.96 1.81 -5.40
N SER A 76 -19.38 1.07 -6.34
CA SER A 76 -17.99 0.60 -6.24
C SER A 76 -17.17 1.17 -7.40
N ILE A 77 -15.92 1.55 -7.12
CA ILE A 77 -14.98 2.01 -8.13
C ILE A 77 -13.83 0.99 -8.19
N GLN A 78 -13.61 0.48 -9.39
CA GLN A 78 -12.54 -0.47 -9.68
C GLN A 78 -11.31 0.24 -10.22
N ARG A 79 -10.13 -0.09 -9.71
CA ARG A 79 -8.82 0.50 -10.03
C ARG A 79 -8.69 1.97 -9.61
N GLU A 80 -8.23 2.83 -10.51
CA GLU A 80 -7.95 4.24 -10.23
C GLU A 80 -9.24 5.04 -10.13
N GLY A 81 -9.42 5.70 -9.00
CA GLY A 81 -10.69 6.34 -8.65
C GLY A 81 -10.78 7.83 -8.97
N GLU A 82 -9.69 8.48 -9.33
CA GLU A 82 -9.63 9.94 -9.43
C GLU A 82 -10.68 10.51 -10.38
N GLU A 83 -10.73 10.00 -11.62
CA GLU A 83 -11.70 10.46 -12.61
C GLU A 83 -13.13 9.95 -12.32
N ALA A 84 -13.24 8.68 -11.90
CA ALA A 84 -14.54 8.06 -11.65
C ALA A 84 -15.24 8.68 -10.43
N LEU A 85 -14.52 8.91 -9.33
CA LEU A 85 -15.07 9.55 -8.13
C LEU A 85 -15.50 10.99 -8.44
N THR A 86 -14.65 11.76 -9.13
CA THR A 86 -14.99 13.14 -9.54
C THR A 86 -16.28 13.16 -10.37
N ALA A 87 -16.40 12.27 -11.36
CA ALA A 87 -17.59 12.18 -12.19
C ALA A 87 -18.85 11.79 -11.41
N LEU A 88 -18.74 10.89 -10.41
CA LEU A 88 -19.85 10.53 -9.53
C LEU A 88 -20.30 11.71 -8.65
N VAL A 89 -19.35 12.42 -8.06
CA VAL A 89 -19.65 13.60 -7.20
C VAL A 89 -20.27 14.73 -8.01
N GLU A 90 -19.88 14.89 -9.29
CA GLU A 90 -20.50 15.82 -10.24
C GLU A 90 -21.89 15.35 -10.74
N ASN A 91 -22.43 14.25 -10.20
CA ASN A 91 -23.71 13.67 -10.57
C ASN A 91 -23.83 13.25 -12.06
N LYS A 92 -22.71 12.87 -12.68
CA LYS A 92 -22.75 12.24 -14.01
C LYS A 92 -23.42 10.87 -13.93
N ASN A 93 -24.00 10.41 -15.05
CA ASN A 93 -24.65 9.11 -15.08
C ASN A 93 -23.67 7.97 -14.79
N PRO A 94 -23.84 7.22 -13.69
CA PRO A 94 -22.91 6.15 -13.29
C PRO A 94 -22.68 5.09 -14.36
N LYS A 95 -23.70 4.85 -15.21
CA LYS A 95 -23.63 3.87 -16.30
C LYS A 95 -22.68 4.27 -17.44
N LEU A 96 -22.25 5.51 -17.47
CA LEU A 96 -21.34 6.03 -18.48
C LEU A 96 -19.93 6.29 -17.91
N ILE A 97 -19.71 6.03 -16.63
CA ILE A 97 -18.42 6.25 -15.97
C ILE A 97 -17.63 4.93 -15.95
N PRO A 98 -16.53 4.81 -16.70
CA PRO A 98 -15.74 3.59 -16.70
C PRO A 98 -15.22 3.23 -15.29
N GLY A 99 -15.22 1.95 -14.95
CA GLY A 99 -14.78 1.45 -13.65
C GLY A 99 -15.82 1.51 -12.53
N VAL A 100 -17.01 2.06 -12.79
CA VAL A 100 -18.07 2.14 -11.79
C VAL A 100 -18.97 0.89 -11.84
N VAL A 101 -19.22 0.35 -10.66
CA VAL A 101 -20.30 -0.62 -10.43
C VAL A 101 -21.38 0.07 -9.64
N SER A 102 -22.62 -0.05 -10.05
CA SER A 102 -23.78 0.54 -9.38
C SER A 102 -24.91 -0.49 -9.23
N ARG A 103 -25.76 -0.28 -8.23
CA ARG A 103 -26.95 -1.13 -8.01
C ARG A 103 -28.17 -0.53 -8.71
N GLU A 104 -28.82 -1.34 -9.51
CA GLU A 104 -30.08 -0.97 -10.17
C GLU A 104 -31.31 -1.32 -9.33
N LYS A 105 -32.47 -0.87 -9.78
CA LYS A 105 -33.76 -1.30 -9.22
C LYS A 105 -33.88 -2.82 -9.33
N GLY A 106 -34.23 -3.46 -8.21
CA GLY A 106 -34.28 -4.93 -8.10
C GLY A 106 -32.97 -5.58 -7.63
N GLY A 107 -31.94 -4.78 -7.30
CA GLY A 107 -30.70 -5.30 -6.67
C GLY A 107 -29.65 -5.77 -7.67
N ILE A 108 -29.92 -5.72 -8.97
CA ILE A 108 -28.98 -6.15 -10.03
C ILE A 108 -27.81 -5.19 -10.10
N LEU A 109 -26.58 -5.72 -10.18
CA LEU A 109 -25.38 -4.90 -10.37
C LEU A 109 -25.17 -4.56 -11.86
N PHE A 110 -25.01 -3.28 -12.14
CA PHE A 110 -24.59 -2.78 -13.44
C PHE A 110 -23.11 -2.45 -13.38
N LYS A 111 -22.31 -3.07 -14.24
CA LYS A 111 -20.86 -2.92 -14.32
C LYS A 111 -20.48 -2.25 -15.63
N THR A 112 -19.81 -1.12 -15.57
CA THR A 112 -19.37 -0.38 -16.77
C THR A 112 -18.10 -0.94 -17.41
N GLY A 113 -17.54 -1.99 -16.82
CA GLY A 113 -16.25 -2.55 -17.20
C GLY A 113 -15.08 -1.84 -16.50
N ILE A 114 -13.88 -2.24 -16.87
CA ILE A 114 -12.64 -1.77 -16.21
C ILE A 114 -12.28 -0.37 -16.74
N ALA A 115 -12.00 0.57 -15.82
CA ALA A 115 -11.51 1.89 -16.19
C ALA A 115 -10.15 1.82 -16.92
N PRO A 116 -9.93 2.65 -17.93
CA PRO A 116 -8.61 2.83 -18.50
C PRO A 116 -7.66 3.39 -17.44
N VAL A 117 -6.39 2.98 -17.47
CA VAL A 117 -5.38 3.51 -16.58
C VAL A 117 -4.98 4.93 -16.94
N ILE A 118 -4.73 5.77 -15.95
CA ILE A 118 -4.19 7.11 -16.15
C ILE A 118 -2.75 6.99 -16.67
N LYS A 119 -2.54 7.31 -17.94
CA LYS A 119 -1.26 7.09 -18.63
C LYS A 119 -0.12 7.95 -18.04
N ASN A 120 -0.37 9.23 -17.87
CA ASN A 120 0.59 10.16 -17.29
C ASN A 120 0.13 10.58 -15.89
N ILE A 121 0.77 10.00 -14.88
CA ILE A 121 0.43 10.26 -13.49
C ILE A 121 0.99 11.59 -12.96
N ASP A 122 1.87 12.28 -13.70
CA ASP A 122 2.28 13.65 -13.38
C ASP A 122 1.15 14.68 -13.62
N ASN A 123 0.13 14.30 -14.44
CA ASN A 123 -1.03 15.16 -14.66
C ASN A 123 -2.03 15.16 -13.48
N LEU A 124 -1.86 14.25 -12.53
CA LEU A 124 -2.69 14.25 -11.33
C LEU A 124 -2.33 15.43 -10.42
N PRO A 125 -3.32 16.06 -9.80
CA PRO A 125 -3.03 17.12 -8.84
C PRO A 125 -2.24 16.57 -7.65
N MET A 126 -1.39 17.42 -7.06
CA MET A 126 -0.70 17.07 -5.82
C MET A 126 -1.72 16.80 -4.70
N PRO A 127 -1.49 15.80 -3.85
CA PRO A 127 -2.38 15.50 -2.72
C PRO A 127 -2.49 16.70 -1.77
N GLU A 128 -3.71 17.17 -1.56
CA GLU A 128 -3.96 18.31 -0.66
C GLU A 128 -4.07 17.83 0.80
N ARG A 129 -2.95 17.63 1.43
CA ARG A 129 -2.85 17.02 2.77
C ARG A 129 -3.50 17.85 3.89
N ASN A 130 -3.62 19.17 3.72
CA ASN A 130 -4.28 20.05 4.70
C ASN A 130 -5.75 19.72 4.94
N LYS A 131 -6.43 19.18 3.93
CA LYS A 131 -7.86 18.85 4.01
C LYS A 131 -8.13 17.41 4.46
N PHE A 132 -7.10 16.57 4.48
CA PHE A 132 -7.26 15.15 4.78
C PHE A 132 -7.75 14.86 6.19
N TRP A 133 -7.43 15.75 7.12
CA TRP A 133 -7.75 15.50 8.51
C TRP A 133 -8.34 16.76 9.07
N ASN A 134 -9.56 16.66 9.53
CA ASN A 134 -10.15 17.69 10.41
C ASN A 134 -9.44 17.71 11.77
N ILE A 135 -8.14 17.56 11.72
CA ILE A 135 -7.28 17.59 12.88
C ILE A 135 -6.99 19.04 13.18
N PRO A 136 -7.25 19.51 14.39
CA PRO A 136 -6.89 20.85 14.83
C PRO A 136 -5.42 21.14 14.51
N GLU A 137 -5.12 22.36 14.12
CA GLU A 137 -3.77 22.74 13.67
C GLU A 137 -2.68 22.41 14.69
N ASN A 138 -2.99 22.52 15.98
CA ASN A 138 -2.12 22.13 17.09
C ASN A 138 -1.89 20.61 17.19
N GLU A 139 -2.78 19.79 16.63
CA GLU A 139 -2.68 18.33 16.64
C GLU A 139 -2.10 17.78 15.32
N ARG A 140 -2.06 18.57 14.23
CA ARG A 140 -1.46 18.19 12.95
C ARG A 140 0.00 17.77 13.10
N LYS A 141 0.68 18.27 14.11
CA LYS A 141 2.06 17.88 14.47
C LYS A 141 2.22 16.40 14.83
N ASN A 142 1.13 15.71 15.09
CA ASN A 142 1.14 14.30 15.51
C ASN A 142 0.70 13.35 14.39
N VAL A 143 0.45 13.85 13.18
CA VAL A 143 -0.05 13.04 12.07
C VAL A 143 1.07 12.78 11.08
N ASP A 144 1.33 11.51 10.83
CA ASP A 144 2.23 11.07 9.77
C ASP A 144 1.53 11.26 8.42
N VAL A 145 1.90 12.33 7.71
CA VAL A 145 1.40 12.67 6.37
C VAL A 145 2.45 12.41 5.29
N SER A 146 3.45 11.66 5.60
CA SER A 146 4.69 11.54 4.85
C SER A 146 4.67 10.45 3.77
N TYR A 147 3.52 9.99 3.34
CA TYR A 147 3.41 8.99 2.26
C TYR A 147 3.49 9.65 0.89
N VAL A 148 4.42 9.18 0.05
CA VAL A 148 4.58 9.61 -1.34
C VAL A 148 4.56 8.40 -2.26
N ASN A 149 3.72 8.44 -3.30
CA ASN A 149 3.71 7.43 -4.34
C ASN A 149 4.41 7.99 -5.58
N THR A 150 5.44 7.30 -6.05
CA THR A 150 6.20 7.72 -7.23
C THR A 150 5.99 6.80 -8.43
N ILE A 151 5.36 5.64 -8.21
CA ILE A 151 5.16 4.59 -9.20
C ILE A 151 3.78 3.97 -9.01
N ARG A 152 3.06 3.72 -10.08
CA ARG A 152 1.87 2.89 -10.08
C ARG A 152 2.10 1.65 -10.93
N GLY A 153 2.02 0.49 -10.28
CA GLY A 153 2.21 -0.81 -10.90
C GLY A 153 3.57 -1.42 -10.67
N CYS A 154 3.59 -2.75 -10.73
CA CYS A 154 4.76 -3.58 -10.59
C CYS A 154 4.87 -4.47 -11.84
N PRO A 155 6.05 -4.56 -12.50
CA PRO A 155 6.21 -5.37 -13.71
C PRO A 155 6.28 -6.88 -13.43
N TYR A 156 6.41 -7.25 -12.17
CA TYR A 156 6.55 -8.64 -11.73
C TYR A 156 5.20 -9.33 -11.55
N LYS A 157 5.21 -10.67 -11.54
CA LYS A 157 4.01 -11.50 -11.52
C LYS A 157 4.07 -12.54 -10.41
N CYS A 158 4.58 -12.15 -9.24
CA CYS A 158 4.60 -13.04 -8.09
C CYS A 158 3.18 -13.55 -7.80
N THR A 159 3.03 -14.89 -7.67
CA THR A 159 1.70 -15.53 -7.64
C THR A 159 0.84 -15.13 -6.45
N TYR A 160 1.48 -14.75 -5.36
CA TYR A 160 0.84 -14.34 -4.10
C TYR A 160 0.49 -12.84 -4.03
N CYS A 161 1.01 -12.02 -4.95
CA CYS A 161 0.94 -10.57 -4.86
C CYS A 161 -0.28 -10.00 -5.58
N ALA A 162 -1.02 -9.12 -4.90
CA ALA A 162 -2.20 -8.44 -5.46
C ALA A 162 -1.84 -7.23 -6.36
N SER A 163 -0.64 -6.64 -6.22
CA SER A 163 -0.23 -5.44 -6.92
C SER A 163 -0.37 -5.51 -8.45
N PRO A 164 0.04 -6.58 -9.14
CA PRO A 164 -0.14 -6.68 -10.60
C PRO A 164 -1.58 -6.63 -11.05
N PHE A 165 -2.53 -7.03 -10.19
CA PHE A 165 -3.95 -7.06 -10.52
C PHE A 165 -4.63 -5.72 -10.26
N HIS A 166 -4.18 -5.03 -9.22
CA HIS A 166 -4.75 -3.76 -8.81
C HIS A 166 -4.47 -2.65 -9.83
N TRP A 167 -3.24 -2.55 -10.32
CA TRP A 167 -2.86 -1.45 -11.20
C TRP A 167 -3.19 -1.69 -12.68
N ASP A 168 -2.77 -2.73 -13.25
CA ASP A 168 -2.90 -3.26 -14.59
C ASP A 168 -1.64 -4.10 -14.86
N ARG A 169 -1.81 -5.36 -15.05
CA ARG A 169 -0.71 -6.33 -15.25
C ARG A 169 0.31 -5.95 -16.34
N LYS A 170 0.04 -4.88 -17.09
CA LYS A 170 0.79 -4.55 -18.31
C LYS A 170 1.66 -3.30 -18.21
N THR A 171 1.35 -2.38 -17.30
CA THR A 171 1.99 -1.07 -17.32
C THR A 171 2.49 -0.64 -15.95
N THR A 172 3.78 -0.29 -15.89
CA THR A 172 4.36 0.44 -14.77
C THR A 172 4.45 1.89 -15.18
N ARG A 173 3.78 2.77 -14.46
CA ARG A 173 3.74 4.20 -14.72
C ARG A 173 4.50 4.94 -13.64
N LEU A 174 5.32 5.88 -14.06
CA LEU A 174 6.29 6.56 -13.22
C LEU A 174 5.99 8.06 -13.23
N ARG A 175 6.04 8.67 -12.08
CA ARG A 175 6.15 10.12 -12.00
C ARG A 175 7.56 10.56 -12.41
N SER A 176 7.68 11.74 -12.98
CA SER A 176 8.98 12.34 -13.25
C SER A 176 9.72 12.64 -11.95
N PRO A 177 11.06 12.62 -11.94
CA PRO A 177 11.83 13.06 -10.78
C PRO A 177 11.43 14.46 -10.31
N GLU A 178 11.16 15.37 -11.25
CA GLU A 178 10.74 16.76 -11.00
C GLU A 178 9.43 16.80 -10.22
N SER A 179 8.41 16.05 -10.66
CA SER A 179 7.11 15.97 -9.98
C SER A 179 7.24 15.40 -8.56
N VAL A 180 8.10 14.40 -8.36
CA VAL A 180 8.35 13.83 -7.03
C VAL A 180 9.04 14.87 -6.11
N LEU A 181 10.04 15.58 -6.64
CA LEU A 181 10.73 16.61 -5.87
C LEU A 181 9.82 17.77 -5.49
N GLU A 182 8.94 18.20 -6.39
CA GLU A 182 7.94 19.21 -6.09
C GLU A 182 7.08 18.80 -4.88
N GLU A 183 6.61 17.56 -4.84
CA GLU A 183 5.86 17.04 -3.69
C GLU A 183 6.72 16.97 -2.42
N MET A 184 7.99 16.57 -2.54
CA MET A 184 8.92 16.54 -1.42
C MET A 184 9.17 17.94 -0.84
N HIS A 185 9.31 18.97 -1.69
CA HIS A 185 9.39 20.36 -1.24
C HIS A 185 8.11 20.82 -0.56
N LEU A 186 6.94 20.51 -1.12
CA LEU A 186 5.65 20.82 -0.47
C LEU A 186 5.54 20.15 0.90
N LEU A 187 6.00 18.89 1.03
CA LEU A 187 6.04 18.21 2.33
C LEU A 187 6.96 18.93 3.31
N LYS A 188 8.17 19.27 2.88
CA LYS A 188 9.16 19.95 3.71
C LYS A 188 8.67 21.29 4.22
N ASP A 189 8.05 22.10 3.34
CA ASP A 189 7.68 23.47 3.65
C ASP A 189 6.39 23.57 4.46
N ASN A 190 5.44 22.65 4.25
CA ASN A 190 4.09 22.79 4.81
C ASN A 190 3.73 21.71 5.83
N TYR A 191 4.37 20.53 5.77
CA TYR A 191 3.92 19.34 6.50
C TYR A 191 5.05 18.59 7.21
N TYR A 192 6.28 19.10 7.09
CA TYR A 192 7.41 18.50 7.73
C TYR A 192 7.29 18.69 9.24
N VAL A 193 6.69 17.72 9.86
CA VAL A 193 6.48 17.70 11.31
C VAL A 193 7.27 16.53 11.86
N PRO A 194 8.09 16.75 12.90
CA PRO A 194 8.74 15.69 13.63
C PRO A 194 7.67 14.74 14.18
N THR A 195 7.65 13.49 13.74
CA THR A 195 6.75 12.49 14.33
C THR A 195 7.44 11.79 15.49
N LYS A 196 6.78 11.76 16.63
CA LYS A 196 7.10 10.86 17.76
C LYS A 196 6.48 9.47 17.54
N TYR A 197 6.50 8.94 16.32
CA TYR A 197 5.93 7.61 16.09
C TYR A 197 6.98 6.56 16.44
N ASP A 198 6.80 5.96 17.60
CA ASP A 198 7.59 4.82 18.07
C ASP A 198 7.14 3.54 17.32
N TYR A 199 7.81 3.24 16.21
CA TYR A 199 7.61 1.99 15.49
C TYR A 199 7.97 0.74 16.34
N ALA A 200 8.72 0.92 17.41
CA ALA A 200 9.04 -0.15 18.34
C ALA A 200 7.85 -0.55 19.23
N ALA A 201 6.88 0.34 19.41
CA ALA A 201 5.69 0.05 20.22
C ALA A 201 4.70 -0.92 19.55
N SER A 202 4.71 -1.02 18.21
CA SER A 202 3.87 -1.97 17.47
C SER A 202 4.47 -3.36 17.32
N ALA A 203 5.76 -3.52 17.61
CA ALA A 203 6.49 -4.78 17.50
C ALA A 203 7.01 -5.19 18.86
N ASN A 204 6.30 -5.51 19.86
CA ASN A 204 6.69 -6.11 21.15
C ASN A 204 8.20 -6.44 21.34
N ILE A 205 9.10 -5.52 20.96
CA ILE A 205 10.54 -5.70 21.04
C ILE A 205 11.04 -4.87 22.22
N GLU A 206 11.62 -5.55 23.20
CA GLU A 206 12.23 -4.98 24.41
C GLU A 206 13.49 -4.11 24.16
N GLN A 207 13.59 -3.44 23.02
CA GLN A 207 14.71 -2.52 22.71
C GLN A 207 14.31 -1.05 22.85
N LYS A 208 13.71 -0.69 23.98
CA LYS A 208 13.30 0.69 24.28
C LYS A 208 14.44 1.70 24.46
N ASP A 209 15.68 1.29 24.56
CA ASP A 209 16.76 2.15 25.04
C ASP A 209 17.76 2.65 24.00
N GLN A 210 17.60 2.36 22.70
CA GLN A 210 18.64 2.74 21.72
C GLN A 210 18.19 3.63 20.55
N LEU A 211 16.92 3.92 20.38
CA LEU A 211 16.48 4.87 19.37
C LEU A 211 16.12 6.20 20.03
N LYS A 212 17.10 7.07 20.20
CA LYS A 212 16.86 8.51 20.26
C LYS A 212 16.31 8.91 18.88
N ILE A 213 14.98 8.88 18.74
CA ILE A 213 14.30 9.42 17.58
C ILE A 213 14.46 10.93 17.68
N GLU A 214 15.49 11.43 17.01
CA GLU A 214 15.60 12.86 16.74
C GLU A 214 14.42 13.29 15.86
N ASP A 215 13.89 14.44 16.14
CA ASP A 215 12.67 15.11 15.69
C ASP A 215 12.50 15.25 14.16
N ASN A 216 12.50 14.18 13.35
CA ASN A 216 12.36 14.32 11.90
C ASN A 216 11.35 13.34 11.32
N THR A 217 10.34 13.86 10.64
CA THR A 217 9.38 13.07 9.84
C THR A 217 10.11 12.22 8.80
N ILE A 218 9.75 10.95 8.71
CA ILE A 218 10.29 10.04 7.69
C ILE A 218 9.29 9.98 6.53
N VAL A 219 9.73 10.34 5.34
CA VAL A 219 8.93 10.14 4.13
C VAL A 219 8.98 8.67 3.73
N TYR A 220 7.81 8.09 3.50
CA TYR A 220 7.72 6.73 3.00
C TYR A 220 7.27 6.73 1.54
N PHE A 221 8.18 6.32 0.65
CA PHE A 221 7.81 6.02 -0.73
C PHE A 221 7.07 4.68 -0.76
N VAL A 222 5.73 4.76 -0.89
CA VAL A 222 4.81 3.60 -0.83
C VAL A 222 4.67 2.89 -2.17
N ASP A 223 5.74 2.86 -2.93
CA ASP A 223 5.79 2.20 -4.22
C ASP A 223 5.91 0.68 -4.06
N ASP A 224 5.24 -0.09 -4.90
CA ASP A 224 5.40 -1.55 -4.93
C ASP A 224 6.86 -1.97 -5.16
N VAL A 225 7.61 -1.21 -5.96
CA VAL A 225 9.05 -1.36 -6.20
C VAL A 225 9.64 -0.01 -6.61
N PHE A 226 10.14 0.74 -5.65
CA PHE A 226 10.76 2.06 -5.87
C PHE A 226 11.88 2.04 -6.93
N THR A 227 12.66 0.96 -6.95
CA THR A 227 13.88 0.82 -7.76
C THR A 227 13.65 0.27 -9.17
N VAL A 228 12.40 0.16 -9.65
CA VAL A 228 12.07 -0.51 -10.93
C VAL A 228 12.78 0.09 -12.16
N LYS A 229 13.15 1.35 -12.15
CA LYS A 229 13.87 2.04 -13.24
C LYS A 229 15.13 2.72 -12.70
N LYS A 230 16.25 1.98 -12.68
CA LYS A 230 17.54 2.42 -12.10
C LYS A 230 17.93 3.84 -12.50
N LYS A 231 17.90 4.17 -13.81
CA LYS A 231 18.26 5.51 -14.29
C LYS A 231 17.40 6.60 -13.63
N ARG A 232 16.08 6.44 -13.64
CA ARG A 232 15.16 7.42 -13.02
C ARG A 232 15.44 7.59 -11.52
N VAL A 233 15.68 6.49 -10.82
CA VAL A 233 16.00 6.52 -9.37
C VAL A 233 17.27 7.29 -9.13
N LYS A 234 18.33 7.01 -9.89
CA LYS A 234 19.60 7.73 -9.80
C LYS A 234 19.43 9.23 -10.09
N ASP A 235 18.68 9.58 -11.13
CA ASP A 235 18.40 10.97 -11.49
C ASP A 235 17.66 11.68 -10.34
N MET A 236 16.61 11.05 -9.77
CA MET A 236 15.84 11.60 -8.66
C MET A 236 16.70 11.77 -7.39
N LEU A 237 17.49 10.77 -7.01
CA LEU A 237 18.36 10.86 -5.83
C LEU A 237 19.42 11.96 -5.99
N ARG A 238 20.02 12.11 -7.17
CA ARG A 238 20.95 13.21 -7.45
C ARG A 238 20.29 14.59 -7.35
N MET A 239 19.03 14.70 -7.78
CA MET A 239 18.27 15.95 -7.62
C MET A 239 17.99 16.23 -6.13
N MET A 240 17.58 15.22 -5.35
CA MET A 240 17.36 15.37 -3.89
C MET A 240 18.64 15.85 -3.19
N ILE A 241 19.80 15.30 -3.55
CA ILE A 241 21.11 15.69 -3.02
C ILE A 241 21.46 17.13 -3.43
N LYS A 242 21.34 17.44 -4.72
CA LYS A 242 21.64 18.77 -5.27
C LYS A 242 20.78 19.88 -4.61
N ASP A 243 19.50 19.61 -4.41
CA ASP A 243 18.54 20.54 -3.81
C ASP A 243 18.66 20.60 -2.27
N LYS A 244 19.55 19.79 -1.69
CA LYS A 244 19.75 19.71 -0.24
C LYS A 244 18.44 19.53 0.50
N LEU A 245 17.61 18.60 0.04
CA LEU A 245 16.31 18.33 0.68
C LEU A 245 16.49 17.96 2.15
N ASN A 246 17.55 17.23 2.51
CA ASN A 246 17.89 16.84 3.89
C ASN A 246 16.69 16.23 4.64
N MET A 247 15.91 15.41 3.96
CA MET A 247 14.79 14.68 4.52
C MET A 247 15.16 13.21 4.69
N ARG A 248 14.70 12.62 5.78
CA ARG A 248 14.82 11.16 6.00
C ARG A 248 13.71 10.45 5.25
N TRP A 249 14.01 9.34 4.61
CA TRP A 249 13.01 8.58 3.85
C TRP A 249 13.29 7.08 3.85
N LYS A 250 12.24 6.31 3.53
CA LYS A 250 12.30 4.86 3.38
C LYS A 250 11.54 4.44 2.13
N CYS A 251 11.88 3.27 1.58
CA CYS A 251 11.21 2.72 0.41
C CYS A 251 11.17 1.19 0.44
N GLU A 252 10.39 0.62 -0.49
CA GLU A 252 10.43 -0.81 -0.81
C GLU A 252 11.20 -1.03 -2.10
N ALA A 253 12.08 -2.03 -2.11
CA ALA A 253 12.92 -2.34 -3.25
C ALA A 253 13.06 -3.84 -3.46
N ARG A 254 13.49 -4.21 -4.66
CA ARG A 254 13.98 -5.56 -4.96
C ARG A 254 15.50 -5.54 -4.92
N ALA A 255 16.08 -6.61 -4.41
CA ALA A 255 17.53 -6.71 -4.26
C ALA A 255 18.26 -6.74 -5.62
N ASP A 256 17.69 -7.38 -6.65
CA ASP A 256 18.24 -7.44 -8.02
C ASP A 256 18.23 -6.08 -8.75
N HIS A 257 17.51 -5.10 -8.21
CA HIS A 257 17.50 -3.74 -8.75
C HIS A 257 18.59 -2.84 -8.17
N LEU A 258 19.28 -3.28 -7.14
CA LEU A 258 20.34 -2.49 -6.51
C LEU A 258 21.64 -2.57 -7.34
N ASP A 259 22.45 -1.56 -7.23
CA ASP A 259 23.84 -1.50 -7.60
C ASP A 259 24.56 -0.55 -6.64
N ASP A 260 25.91 -0.60 -6.61
CA ASP A 260 26.68 0.19 -5.65
C ASP A 260 26.36 1.69 -5.74
N GLU A 261 26.22 2.24 -6.96
CA GLU A 261 25.90 3.65 -7.15
C GLU A 261 24.51 4.03 -6.62
N ILE A 262 23.49 3.18 -6.80
CA ILE A 262 22.16 3.42 -6.23
C ILE A 262 22.24 3.43 -4.70
N CYS A 263 22.95 2.48 -4.10
CA CYS A 263 23.07 2.38 -2.65
C CYS A 263 23.82 3.58 -2.06
N GLU A 264 24.91 4.02 -2.71
CA GLU A 264 25.65 5.23 -2.31
C GLU A 264 24.78 6.49 -2.41
N LEU A 265 24.06 6.66 -3.52
CA LEU A 265 23.13 7.78 -3.69
C LEU A 265 21.98 7.73 -2.68
N MET A 266 21.47 6.54 -2.32
CA MET A 266 20.46 6.39 -1.28
C MET A 266 20.99 6.87 0.07
N ALA A 267 22.21 6.48 0.45
CA ALA A 267 22.84 6.93 1.69
C ALA A 267 22.98 8.46 1.72
N GLU A 268 23.52 9.04 0.65
CA GLU A 268 23.74 10.49 0.54
C GLU A 268 22.43 11.29 0.53
N ALA A 269 21.38 10.74 -0.10
CA ALA A 269 20.06 11.37 -0.17
C ALA A 269 19.23 11.23 1.13
N GLY A 270 19.75 10.56 2.16
CA GLY A 270 19.08 10.42 3.46
C GLY A 270 18.13 9.22 3.57
N CYS A 271 18.40 8.14 2.81
CA CYS A 271 17.66 6.89 2.97
C CYS A 271 17.94 6.28 4.34
N GLU A 272 16.91 6.20 5.16
CA GLU A 272 16.99 5.63 6.50
C GLU A 272 16.78 4.12 6.52
N ARG A 273 16.01 3.62 5.55
CA ARG A 273 15.71 2.19 5.48
C ARG A 273 15.19 1.76 4.13
N VAL A 274 15.74 0.68 3.60
CA VAL A 274 15.18 -0.04 2.46
C VAL A 274 14.49 -1.31 2.96
N LYS A 275 13.26 -1.53 2.54
CA LYS A 275 12.52 -2.76 2.82
C LYS A 275 12.64 -3.68 1.61
N ILE A 276 13.08 -4.92 1.83
CA ILE A 276 13.29 -5.90 0.77
C ILE A 276 12.51 -7.18 1.07
N GLY A 277 11.67 -7.59 0.11
CA GLY A 277 11.03 -8.88 0.14
C GLY A 277 12.02 -9.97 -0.29
N PHE A 278 12.52 -10.73 0.65
CA PHE A 278 13.33 -11.94 0.40
C PHE A 278 12.43 -13.16 0.19
N GLU A 279 11.30 -13.19 0.86
CA GLU A 279 10.22 -14.18 0.82
C GLU A 279 10.69 -15.57 1.29
N SER A 280 11.63 -16.21 0.62
CA SER A 280 12.16 -17.54 0.96
C SER A 280 13.67 -17.63 0.71
N GLY A 281 14.34 -18.50 1.46
CA GLY A 281 15.73 -18.89 1.22
C GLY A 281 15.86 -20.08 0.26
N SER A 282 14.74 -20.67 -0.18
CA SER A 282 14.74 -21.75 -1.15
C SER A 282 14.53 -21.24 -2.56
N ASN A 283 15.53 -21.43 -3.44
CA ASN A 283 15.41 -21.06 -4.86
C ASN A 283 14.27 -21.82 -5.55
N ARG A 284 13.90 -23.00 -5.08
CA ARG A 284 12.75 -23.76 -5.57
C ARG A 284 11.44 -23.01 -5.29
N ILE A 285 11.22 -22.59 -4.05
CA ILE A 285 10.04 -21.81 -3.66
C ILE A 285 10.00 -20.48 -4.42
N LEU A 286 11.10 -19.73 -4.48
CA LEU A 286 11.19 -18.47 -5.21
C LEU A 286 10.79 -18.64 -6.69
N SER A 287 11.20 -19.73 -7.33
CA SER A 287 10.82 -20.06 -8.71
C SER A 287 9.33 -20.38 -8.84
N GLU A 288 8.79 -21.21 -7.95
CA GLU A 288 7.37 -21.62 -7.97
C GLU A 288 6.42 -20.43 -7.79
N VAL A 289 6.78 -19.48 -6.93
CA VAL A 289 5.99 -18.27 -6.72
C VAL A 289 6.30 -17.15 -7.72
N LYS A 290 7.14 -17.41 -8.72
CA LYS A 290 7.51 -16.45 -9.77
C LYS A 290 8.13 -15.15 -9.23
N LYS A 291 8.91 -15.27 -8.15
CA LYS A 291 9.62 -14.10 -7.59
C LYS A 291 10.65 -13.55 -8.58
N LEU A 292 11.22 -14.41 -9.43
CA LEU A 292 12.25 -14.07 -10.42
C LEU A 292 13.49 -13.37 -9.83
N GLU A 293 13.87 -13.78 -8.63
CA GLU A 293 15.12 -13.48 -7.95
C GLU A 293 15.68 -14.76 -7.37
N THR A 294 16.98 -14.91 -7.38
CA THR A 294 17.67 -16.00 -6.68
C THR A 294 18.18 -15.53 -5.32
N ARG A 295 18.38 -16.47 -4.42
CA ARG A 295 19.01 -16.21 -3.12
C ARG A 295 20.37 -15.52 -3.26
N GLU A 296 21.15 -15.88 -4.29
CA GLU A 296 22.47 -15.34 -4.58
C GLU A 296 22.39 -13.87 -5.04
N GLU A 297 21.40 -13.50 -5.85
CA GLU A 297 21.14 -12.12 -6.26
C GLU A 297 20.68 -11.26 -5.08
N MET A 298 19.81 -11.81 -4.24
CA MET A 298 19.33 -11.13 -3.03
C MET A 298 20.47 -10.86 -2.03
N MET A 299 21.40 -11.82 -1.86
CA MET A 299 22.57 -11.63 -1.02
C MET A 299 23.46 -10.51 -1.52
N LYS A 300 23.71 -10.45 -2.86
CA LYS A 300 24.48 -9.36 -3.45
C LYS A 300 23.84 -7.99 -3.17
N GLY A 301 22.51 -7.87 -3.30
CA GLY A 301 21.79 -6.64 -2.98
C GLY A 301 21.94 -6.23 -1.51
N ALA A 302 21.82 -7.18 -0.59
CA ALA A 302 22.04 -6.94 0.83
C ALA A 302 23.48 -6.46 1.12
N ASP A 303 24.48 -7.08 0.51
CA ASP A 303 25.88 -6.69 0.67
C ASP A 303 26.17 -5.27 0.13
N MET A 304 25.50 -4.85 -0.97
CA MET A 304 25.62 -3.49 -1.51
C MET A 304 25.07 -2.46 -0.52
N LEU A 305 23.90 -2.71 0.07
CA LEU A 305 23.33 -1.82 1.10
C LEU A 305 24.24 -1.70 2.33
N LYS A 306 24.77 -2.83 2.80
CA LYS A 306 25.73 -2.83 3.94
C LYS A 306 26.98 -2.01 3.63
N ARG A 307 27.57 -2.19 2.46
CA ARG A 307 28.75 -1.41 2.06
C ARG A 307 28.49 0.09 2.01
N ALA A 308 27.30 0.48 1.55
CA ALA A 308 26.87 1.87 1.50
C ALA A 308 26.41 2.44 2.86
N GLY A 309 26.28 1.60 3.89
CA GLY A 309 25.80 2.01 5.21
C GLY A 309 24.29 2.33 5.23
N VAL A 310 23.51 1.76 4.31
CA VAL A 310 22.05 1.93 4.27
C VAL A 310 21.38 0.80 5.02
N PRO A 311 20.69 1.06 6.14
CA PRO A 311 19.96 0.05 6.89
C PRO A 311 18.85 -0.58 6.04
N PHE A 312 18.58 -1.87 6.25
CA PHE A 312 17.50 -2.53 5.56
C PHE A 312 16.73 -3.53 6.42
N SER A 313 15.47 -3.74 6.03
CA SER A 313 14.58 -4.75 6.60
C SER A 313 14.43 -5.91 5.62
N ALA A 314 14.62 -7.13 6.10
CA ALA A 314 14.42 -8.36 5.34
C ALA A 314 13.05 -8.96 5.68
N TYR A 315 12.18 -9.09 4.67
CA TYR A 315 10.85 -9.67 4.78
C TYR A 315 10.87 -11.10 4.26
N PHE A 316 10.45 -12.04 5.11
CA PHE A 316 10.31 -13.45 4.79
C PHE A 316 8.86 -13.90 4.95
N MET A 317 8.49 -14.93 4.23
CA MET A 317 7.21 -15.59 4.38
C MET A 317 7.40 -17.10 4.55
N ALA A 318 6.46 -17.73 5.23
CA ALA A 318 6.37 -19.18 5.39
C ALA A 318 4.95 -19.65 5.06
N GLY A 319 4.80 -20.91 4.69
CA GLY A 319 3.50 -21.52 4.37
C GLY A 319 3.15 -21.45 2.89
N PHE A 320 4.15 -21.39 2.00
CA PHE A 320 3.93 -21.53 0.58
C PHE A 320 3.40 -22.93 0.25
N PRO A 321 2.44 -23.08 -0.70
CA PRO A 321 1.99 -24.39 -1.13
C PRO A 321 3.16 -25.27 -1.58
N GLY A 322 3.25 -26.48 -1.06
CA GLY A 322 4.35 -27.41 -1.35
C GLY A 322 5.69 -27.08 -0.68
N GLU A 323 5.74 -26.09 0.20
CA GLU A 323 6.92 -25.82 1.02
C GLU A 323 7.18 -26.97 1.99
N THR A 324 8.41 -27.42 2.06
CA THR A 324 8.86 -28.51 2.92
C THR A 324 9.66 -27.98 4.12
N ASP A 325 9.89 -28.84 5.11
CA ASP A 325 10.75 -28.50 6.25
C ASP A 325 12.19 -28.16 5.82
N ASP A 326 12.67 -28.76 4.73
CA ASP A 326 14.00 -28.42 4.18
C ASP A 326 14.00 -27.03 3.56
N ASP A 327 12.95 -26.61 2.85
CA ASP A 327 12.83 -25.23 2.33
C ASP A 327 12.77 -24.20 3.47
N LEU A 328 12.02 -24.50 4.53
CA LEU A 328 11.97 -23.63 5.73
C LEU A 328 13.34 -23.54 6.40
N LYS A 329 14.07 -24.65 6.49
CA LYS A 329 15.43 -24.66 7.02
C LYS A 329 16.37 -23.82 6.15
N GLU A 330 16.31 -23.97 4.82
CA GLU A 330 17.06 -23.10 3.90
C GLU A 330 16.72 -21.61 4.12
N THR A 331 15.45 -21.28 4.35
CA THR A 331 14.99 -19.93 4.61
C THR A 331 15.56 -19.37 5.92
N ILE A 332 15.54 -20.17 6.99
CA ILE A 332 16.13 -19.79 8.28
C ILE A 332 17.64 -19.58 8.17
N ASP A 333 18.34 -20.48 7.50
CA ASP A 333 19.79 -20.40 7.32
C ASP A 333 20.17 -19.21 6.43
N PHE A 334 19.35 -18.91 5.43
CA PHE A 334 19.52 -17.75 4.56
C PHE A 334 19.29 -16.45 5.34
N ALA A 335 18.21 -16.35 6.12
CA ALA A 335 17.92 -15.19 6.95
C ALA A 335 19.09 -14.86 7.90
N LYS A 336 19.69 -15.89 8.56
CA LYS A 336 20.87 -15.67 9.39
C LYS A 336 22.09 -15.14 8.63
N LYS A 337 22.25 -15.51 7.34
CA LYS A 337 23.37 -15.05 6.50
C LYS A 337 23.15 -13.64 5.94
N VAL A 338 21.90 -13.26 5.68
CA VAL A 338 21.54 -11.94 5.16
C VAL A 338 21.98 -10.84 6.13
N ASP A 339 21.91 -11.10 7.45
CA ASP A 339 22.37 -10.18 8.48
C ASP A 339 21.79 -8.76 8.27
N ALA A 340 20.47 -8.69 8.21
CA ALA A 340 19.71 -7.45 8.06
C ALA A 340 19.55 -6.74 9.42
N ASP A 341 19.34 -5.43 9.38
CA ASP A 341 19.10 -4.65 10.62
C ASP A 341 17.74 -5.00 11.25
N TYR A 342 16.76 -5.40 10.42
CA TYR A 342 15.43 -5.78 10.88
C TYR A 342 14.91 -6.97 10.08
N TYR A 343 14.13 -7.80 10.76
CA TYR A 343 13.48 -8.97 10.14
C TYR A 343 11.97 -8.91 10.35
N SER A 344 11.24 -9.37 9.34
CA SER A 344 9.81 -9.64 9.45
C SER A 344 9.53 -11.01 8.86
N LEU A 345 8.79 -11.84 9.59
CA LEU A 345 8.30 -13.12 9.10
C LEU A 345 6.78 -13.09 9.12
N SER A 346 6.18 -13.37 7.98
CA SER A 346 4.73 -13.46 7.81
C SER A 346 4.32 -14.87 7.40
N VAL A 347 3.16 -15.30 7.84
CA VAL A 347 2.51 -16.49 7.26
C VAL A 347 1.80 -16.07 6.00
N LEU A 348 1.97 -16.85 4.93
CA LEU A 348 1.34 -16.58 3.65
C LEU A 348 -0.19 -16.61 3.78
N ALA A 349 -0.83 -15.52 3.43
CA ALA A 349 -2.27 -15.42 3.30
C ALA A 349 -2.63 -15.26 1.82
N PRO A 350 -3.40 -16.18 1.23
CA PRO A 350 -3.81 -16.10 -0.17
C PRO A 350 -4.85 -14.98 -0.32
N TYR A 351 -4.46 -13.87 -0.94
CA TYR A 351 -5.39 -12.77 -1.20
C TYR A 351 -6.31 -13.08 -2.38
N TYR A 352 -7.58 -12.74 -2.22
CA TYR A 352 -8.59 -12.87 -3.26
C TYR A 352 -8.13 -12.25 -4.58
N GLY A 353 -8.36 -12.96 -5.69
CA GLY A 353 -8.00 -12.51 -7.04
C GLY A 353 -6.52 -12.64 -7.40
N THR A 354 -5.68 -13.20 -6.52
CA THR A 354 -4.30 -13.55 -6.86
C THR A 354 -4.23 -14.91 -7.57
N GLU A 355 -3.16 -15.13 -8.35
CA GLU A 355 -2.94 -16.43 -9.01
C GLU A 355 -2.88 -17.58 -7.99
N LEU A 356 -2.26 -17.33 -6.84
CA LEU A 356 -2.18 -18.30 -5.77
C LEU A 356 -3.56 -18.66 -5.20
N TYR A 357 -4.41 -17.66 -4.97
CA TYR A 357 -5.79 -17.88 -4.51
C TYR A 357 -6.55 -18.77 -5.48
N ASP A 358 -6.49 -18.45 -6.78
CA ASP A 358 -7.17 -19.21 -7.83
C ASP A 358 -6.66 -20.65 -7.91
N GLN A 359 -5.35 -20.88 -7.74
CA GLN A 359 -4.74 -22.21 -7.73
C GLN A 359 -5.24 -23.03 -6.53
N LEU A 360 -5.27 -22.43 -5.34
CA LEU A 360 -5.75 -23.14 -4.14
C LEU A 360 -7.23 -23.51 -4.24
N MET A 361 -8.07 -22.60 -4.73
CA MET A 361 -9.50 -22.88 -4.96
C MET A 361 -9.72 -24.02 -5.96
N LYS A 362 -8.96 -24.04 -7.06
CA LYS A 362 -9.01 -25.15 -8.05
C LYS A 362 -8.57 -26.49 -7.48
N ASN A 363 -7.67 -26.48 -6.52
CA ASN A 363 -7.19 -27.67 -5.83
C ASN A 363 -8.12 -28.12 -4.69
N GLY A 364 -9.27 -27.51 -4.53
CA GLY A 364 -10.30 -27.88 -3.54
C GLY A 364 -10.04 -27.40 -2.13
N HIS A 365 -9.15 -26.42 -1.94
CA HIS A 365 -8.99 -25.76 -0.64
C HIS A 365 -10.18 -24.85 -0.36
N GLU A 366 -10.80 -25.03 0.78
CA GLU A 366 -11.79 -24.10 1.29
C GLU A 366 -11.05 -22.93 1.94
N LEU A 367 -10.94 -21.83 1.20
CA LEU A 367 -10.41 -20.59 1.76
C LEU A 367 -11.56 -19.83 2.40
N ASP A 368 -11.45 -19.60 3.71
CA ASP A 368 -12.44 -18.83 4.44
C ASP A 368 -12.44 -17.39 3.85
N GLN A 369 -13.54 -17.04 3.19
CA GLN A 369 -13.76 -15.71 2.64
C GLN A 369 -14.14 -14.70 3.74
N GLN A 370 -14.25 -15.16 4.99
CA GLN A 370 -14.49 -14.27 6.11
C GLN A 370 -13.25 -13.40 6.35
N PRO A 371 -13.40 -12.09 6.37
CA PRO A 371 -12.30 -11.20 6.72
C PRO A 371 -11.91 -11.47 8.17
N TRP A 372 -10.63 -11.52 8.40
CA TRP A 372 -9.94 -11.78 9.67
C TRP A 372 -10.39 -10.86 10.80
#